data_227cee9bfbd4966ee3b6691d5a3f9408
#
_entry.id   227cee9bfbd4966ee3b6691d5a3f9408
#
_cell.length_a   1.000
_cell.length_b   1.000
_cell.length_c   1.000
_cell.angle_alpha   90.00
_cell.angle_beta   90.00
_cell.angle_gamma   90.00
#
_symmetry.space_group_name_H-M   'P 1'
#
loop_
_entity.id
_entity.type
_entity.pdbx_description
1 polymer ?
#
loop_
_entity_poly.entity_id
_entity_poly.type
_entity_poly.pdbx_seq_one_letter_code
_entity_poly.pdbx_strand_id
1 'polypeptide(L)'
;MRKIRILWTDDEVEALGSHIFFLQEKGYEIDTCSNGNDTVDLVRQNSYDLIFLDENMPGLSGIETLKLIKEVRTDIPVVMITKSEEEDIMEAAIGSEIADYLIKPVKPNQVLLAIKKILDQRRLITEKTTTDYRQEFSRITSMISAASTFNDWTELYRKIVFWESELEKSTDQGIAEILKHQENEANNLFSKFIINSYLNWLKPGMTNRPVISPTLFSEKIFPRISENIPLFFILIDNLRYDQWKTISAELAGLYRIIEEDIYFSILPTTTQFSRNSIFAGVMPSVIAETMPGIWINDDEEEGKNNSEEELFKNQLARKGLAYKWSYHKIHSNLEGKKVNEKIRSLLNNDINILVYNFVDMLSHARTDIGVIRDLANEEPAYLSLTRSWFLHSPLFDLLKSLAKHQVRVVFSTDHGTIRVQNPVKIVGDRSTSSNLRYKMGRNLDYDPRKVFEIKDPAKALLPKSNISSRYIFALNKDYLVYQNNFNHYAGYYKDSFQHGGISMQEIMLPVACVEPV
;
A
#
# COMPACT_ATOMS: atom_id res chain seq x y z
N MET A 1 -1.55 15.04 -33.61
CA MET A 1 -0.69 14.18 -32.75
C MET A 1 0.53 15.00 -32.34
N ARG A 2 0.90 14.98 -31.06
CA ARG A 2 2.17 15.56 -30.58
C ARG A 2 3.31 14.77 -31.24
N LYS A 3 4.31 15.47 -31.77
CA LYS A 3 5.52 14.81 -32.28
C LYS A 3 6.33 14.25 -31.10
N ILE A 4 6.91 13.07 -31.31
CA ILE A 4 7.80 12.43 -30.35
C ILE A 4 9.10 13.22 -30.31
N ARG A 5 9.50 13.66 -29.10
CA ARG A 5 10.69 14.48 -28.87
C ARG A 5 11.76 13.66 -28.16
N ILE A 6 12.94 13.58 -28.75
CA ILE A 6 14.06 12.75 -28.30
C ILE A 6 15.25 13.66 -27.98
N LEU A 7 15.89 13.46 -26.85
CA LEU A 7 17.16 14.06 -26.52
C LEU A 7 18.29 13.06 -26.84
N TRP A 8 19.29 13.51 -27.61
CA TRP A 8 20.48 12.70 -27.89
C TRP A 8 21.71 13.38 -27.32
N THR A 9 22.34 12.79 -26.33
CA THR A 9 23.52 13.26 -25.66
C THR A 9 24.72 12.43 -26.06
N ASP A 10 25.72 13.08 -26.69
CA ASP A 10 26.95 12.46 -27.17
C ASP A 10 28.00 13.58 -27.32
N ASP A 11 29.23 13.41 -26.89
CA ASP A 11 30.27 14.41 -26.99
C ASP A 11 30.72 14.66 -28.45
N GLU A 12 30.47 13.70 -29.35
CA GLU A 12 30.73 13.78 -30.78
C GLU A 12 29.45 14.13 -31.59
N VAL A 13 28.61 15.06 -31.10
CA VAL A 13 27.32 15.44 -31.72
C VAL A 13 27.42 15.72 -33.23
N GLU A 14 28.53 16.32 -33.69
CA GLU A 14 28.73 16.62 -35.10
C GLU A 14 28.75 15.35 -35.97
N ALA A 15 29.19 14.22 -35.44
CA ALA A 15 29.21 12.93 -36.15
C ALA A 15 27.81 12.30 -36.30
N LEU A 16 26.81 12.78 -35.52
CA LEU A 16 25.45 12.26 -35.52
C LEU A 16 24.55 12.84 -36.63
N GLY A 17 25.02 13.76 -37.43
CA GLY A 17 24.22 14.50 -38.42
C GLY A 17 23.37 13.58 -39.33
N SER A 18 23.94 12.46 -39.80
CA SER A 18 23.22 11.49 -40.66
C SER A 18 22.09 10.74 -39.88
N HIS A 19 22.30 10.44 -38.62
CA HIS A 19 21.32 9.79 -37.77
C HIS A 19 20.18 10.75 -37.45
N ILE A 20 20.51 11.98 -37.08
CA ILE A 20 19.52 13.02 -36.77
C ILE A 20 18.64 13.30 -37.97
N PHE A 21 19.23 13.51 -39.15
CA PHE A 21 18.49 13.73 -40.37
C PHE A 21 17.55 12.57 -40.71
N PHE A 22 18.05 11.32 -40.61
CA PHE A 22 17.26 10.13 -40.86
C PHE A 22 16.04 10.03 -39.90
N LEU A 23 16.23 10.34 -38.62
CA LEU A 23 15.14 10.28 -37.63
C LEU A 23 14.15 11.44 -37.81
N GLN A 24 14.60 12.63 -38.17
CA GLN A 24 13.74 13.78 -38.49
C GLN A 24 12.86 13.49 -39.73
N GLU A 25 13.38 12.83 -40.75
CA GLU A 25 12.58 12.38 -41.91
C GLU A 25 11.50 11.33 -41.50
N LYS A 26 11.73 10.59 -40.40
CA LYS A 26 10.74 9.66 -39.83
C LYS A 26 9.72 10.34 -38.90
N GLY A 27 9.82 11.68 -38.74
CA GLY A 27 8.86 12.49 -38.00
C GLY A 27 9.19 12.71 -36.52
N TYR A 28 10.38 12.32 -36.07
CA TYR A 28 10.87 12.58 -34.70
C TYR A 28 11.47 14.00 -34.60
N GLU A 29 11.30 14.63 -33.44
CA GLU A 29 12.02 15.85 -33.08
C GLU A 29 13.23 15.46 -32.24
N ILE A 30 14.43 15.89 -32.70
CA ILE A 30 15.68 15.51 -32.03
C ILE A 30 16.35 16.78 -31.50
N ASP A 31 16.50 16.85 -30.20
CA ASP A 31 17.39 17.80 -29.55
C ASP A 31 18.73 17.12 -29.26
N THR A 32 19.83 17.85 -29.33
CA THR A 32 21.16 17.31 -29.06
C THR A 32 21.84 18.03 -27.92
N CYS A 33 22.68 17.32 -27.19
CA CYS A 33 23.50 17.84 -26.11
C CYS A 33 24.86 17.18 -26.13
N SER A 34 25.92 17.89 -25.73
CA SER A 34 27.29 17.41 -25.81
C SER A 34 27.89 16.97 -24.46
N ASN A 35 27.15 17.09 -23.36
CA ASN A 35 27.63 16.71 -22.03
C ASN A 35 26.48 16.37 -21.04
N GLY A 36 26.82 15.67 -19.94
CA GLY A 36 25.86 15.20 -18.97
C GLY A 36 25.16 16.29 -18.15
N ASN A 37 25.89 17.35 -17.77
CA ASN A 37 25.31 18.43 -16.95
C ASN A 37 24.18 19.17 -17.69
N ASP A 38 24.46 19.60 -18.93
CA ASP A 38 23.46 20.26 -19.76
C ASP A 38 22.28 19.34 -20.08
N THR A 39 22.52 18.05 -20.20
CA THR A 39 21.46 17.03 -20.36
C THR A 39 20.48 17.04 -19.18
N VAL A 40 20.99 17.03 -17.95
CA VAL A 40 20.15 17.08 -16.75
C VAL A 40 19.34 18.38 -16.71
N ASP A 41 19.94 19.51 -17.07
CA ASP A 41 19.25 20.80 -17.11
C ASP A 41 18.17 20.86 -18.21
N LEU A 42 18.44 20.28 -19.37
CA LEU A 42 17.44 20.14 -20.45
C LEU A 42 16.25 19.26 -20.02
N VAL A 43 16.50 18.17 -19.30
CA VAL A 43 15.46 17.28 -18.79
C VAL A 43 14.59 17.97 -17.71
N ARG A 44 15.17 18.88 -16.92
CA ARG A 44 14.41 19.70 -15.96
C ARG A 44 13.50 20.72 -16.64
N GLN A 45 13.94 21.29 -17.76
CA GLN A 45 13.24 22.38 -18.44
C GLN A 45 12.27 21.90 -19.51
N ASN A 46 12.48 20.73 -20.09
CA ASN A 46 11.73 20.21 -21.22
C ASN A 46 11.20 18.80 -20.94
N SER A 47 10.17 18.41 -21.71
CA SER A 47 9.67 17.04 -21.70
C SER A 47 10.18 16.29 -22.92
N TYR A 48 10.84 15.17 -22.68
CA TYR A 48 11.30 14.23 -23.70
C TYR A 48 10.59 12.90 -23.58
N ASP A 49 10.38 12.22 -24.71
CA ASP A 49 9.75 10.91 -24.76
C ASP A 49 10.79 9.76 -24.65
N LEU A 50 12.06 10.05 -24.99
CA LEU A 50 13.19 9.12 -24.93
C LEU A 50 14.51 9.90 -24.90
N ILE A 51 15.51 9.35 -24.24
CA ILE A 51 16.88 9.89 -24.22
C ILE A 51 17.85 8.83 -24.75
N PHE A 52 18.69 9.20 -25.74
CA PHE A 52 19.93 8.49 -26.06
C PHE A 52 21.08 9.14 -25.31
N LEU A 53 21.89 8.33 -24.63
CA LEU A 53 22.94 8.80 -23.74
C LEU A 53 24.24 8.03 -23.99
N ASP A 54 25.25 8.73 -24.45
CA ASP A 54 26.59 8.14 -24.59
C ASP A 54 27.21 7.88 -23.21
N GLU A 55 27.92 6.77 -23.07
CA GLU A 55 28.61 6.41 -21.83
C GLU A 55 29.88 7.22 -21.64
N ASN A 56 30.66 7.41 -22.71
CA ASN A 56 32.00 8.01 -22.64
C ASN A 56 31.95 9.49 -22.95
N MET A 57 31.59 10.32 -22.00
CA MET A 57 31.55 11.77 -22.14
C MET A 57 32.52 12.46 -21.17
N PRO A 58 33.10 13.60 -21.53
CA PRO A 58 33.94 14.38 -20.63
C PRO A 58 33.09 14.98 -19.48
N GLY A 59 33.61 14.90 -18.27
CA GLY A 59 32.93 15.38 -17.05
C GLY A 59 32.11 14.29 -16.40
N LEU A 60 30.78 14.35 -16.52
CA LEU A 60 29.89 13.27 -16.05
C LEU A 60 29.81 12.14 -17.07
N SER A 61 30.07 10.91 -16.64
CA SER A 61 29.84 9.71 -17.45
C SER A 61 28.35 9.53 -17.75
N GLY A 62 28.02 8.65 -18.73
CA GLY A 62 26.63 8.31 -19.04
C GLY A 62 25.91 7.70 -17.85
N ILE A 63 26.54 6.80 -17.07
CA ILE A 63 25.94 6.20 -15.88
C ILE A 63 25.67 7.23 -14.78
N GLU A 64 26.60 8.16 -14.54
CA GLU A 64 26.39 9.23 -13.56
C GLU A 64 25.26 10.17 -14.01
N THR A 65 25.23 10.52 -15.29
CA THR A 65 24.16 11.34 -15.90
C THR A 65 22.80 10.63 -15.81
N LEU A 66 22.74 9.33 -16.08
CA LEU A 66 21.53 8.52 -15.95
C LEU A 66 20.95 8.57 -14.54
N LYS A 67 21.77 8.42 -13.51
CA LYS A 67 21.32 8.53 -12.10
C LYS A 67 20.66 9.88 -11.84
N LEU A 68 21.31 10.97 -12.26
CA LEU A 68 20.77 12.32 -12.09
C LEU A 68 19.47 12.54 -12.90
N ILE A 69 19.37 11.99 -14.11
CA ILE A 69 18.12 12.02 -14.90
C ILE A 69 17.01 11.29 -14.14
N LYS A 70 17.31 10.11 -13.59
CA LYS A 70 16.32 9.29 -12.87
C LYS A 70 15.88 9.92 -11.54
N GLU A 71 16.72 10.72 -10.89
CA GLU A 71 16.34 11.53 -9.73
C GLU A 71 15.34 12.65 -10.09
N VAL A 72 15.43 13.21 -11.29
CA VAL A 72 14.55 14.28 -11.79
C VAL A 72 13.27 13.70 -12.42
N ARG A 73 13.40 12.68 -13.24
CA ARG A 73 12.33 12.05 -14.03
C ARG A 73 12.55 10.54 -14.14
N THR A 74 11.93 9.79 -13.24
CA THR A 74 12.01 8.32 -13.22
C THR A 74 11.37 7.64 -14.43
N ASP A 75 10.38 8.31 -15.04
CA ASP A 75 9.53 7.79 -16.13
C ASP A 75 10.15 7.83 -17.51
N ILE A 76 11.16 8.69 -17.76
CA ILE A 76 11.77 8.82 -19.09
C ILE A 76 12.65 7.60 -19.40
N PRO A 77 12.38 6.87 -20.52
CA PRO A 77 13.26 5.80 -20.95
C PRO A 77 14.60 6.36 -21.44
N VAL A 78 15.69 5.74 -20.99
CA VAL A 78 17.05 6.07 -21.41
C VAL A 78 17.66 4.87 -22.10
N VAL A 79 18.23 5.09 -23.29
CA VAL A 79 19.01 4.13 -24.07
C VAL A 79 20.46 4.51 -23.98
N MET A 80 21.27 3.66 -23.37
CA MET A 80 22.71 3.87 -23.30
C MET A 80 23.38 3.54 -24.65
N ILE A 81 24.36 4.34 -25.06
CA ILE A 81 25.20 4.08 -26.23
C ILE A 81 26.63 3.93 -25.72
N THR A 82 27.30 2.81 -26.04
CA THR A 82 28.64 2.50 -25.51
C THR A 82 29.56 1.95 -26.58
N LYS A 83 30.86 2.15 -26.41
CA LYS A 83 31.92 1.53 -27.26
C LYS A 83 32.38 0.16 -26.73
N SER A 84 32.00 -0.23 -25.52
CA SER A 84 32.50 -1.42 -24.83
C SER A 84 31.40 -2.49 -24.68
N GLU A 85 31.78 -3.76 -24.88
CA GLU A 85 31.01 -4.94 -24.51
C GLU A 85 31.37 -5.44 -23.10
N GLU A 86 32.02 -4.60 -22.28
CA GLU A 86 32.44 -4.99 -20.93
C GLU A 86 31.22 -5.26 -20.04
N GLU A 87 31.22 -6.45 -19.46
CA GLU A 87 30.13 -7.01 -18.66
C GLU A 87 29.81 -6.13 -17.45
N ASP A 88 30.83 -5.53 -16.83
CA ASP A 88 30.68 -4.66 -15.65
C ASP A 88 29.90 -3.35 -15.94
N ILE A 89 30.10 -2.77 -17.14
CA ILE A 89 29.38 -1.54 -17.56
C ILE A 89 27.92 -1.89 -17.87
N MET A 90 27.69 -3.04 -18.50
CA MET A 90 26.33 -3.54 -18.79
C MET A 90 25.57 -3.88 -17.51
N GLU A 91 26.20 -4.52 -16.53
CA GLU A 91 25.58 -4.83 -15.22
C GLU A 91 25.26 -3.54 -14.44
N ALA A 92 26.17 -2.58 -14.42
CA ALA A 92 25.92 -1.29 -13.78
C ALA A 92 24.80 -0.49 -14.46
N ALA A 93 24.71 -0.53 -15.78
CA ALA A 93 23.67 0.13 -16.55
C ALA A 93 22.29 -0.55 -16.34
N ILE A 94 22.24 -1.86 -16.36
CA ILE A 94 21.02 -2.66 -16.05
C ILE A 94 20.56 -2.39 -14.62
N GLY A 95 21.49 -2.38 -13.67
CA GLY A 95 21.20 -2.01 -12.27
C GLY A 95 20.71 -0.57 -12.07
N SER A 96 20.90 0.30 -13.06
CA SER A 96 20.50 1.72 -13.06
C SER A 96 19.22 2.00 -13.87
N GLU A 97 18.41 0.99 -14.19
CA GLU A 97 17.10 1.10 -14.86
C GLU A 97 17.13 1.70 -16.27
N ILE A 98 18.09 1.30 -17.12
CA ILE A 98 18.07 1.65 -18.56
C ILE A 98 16.92 0.92 -19.30
N ALA A 99 16.40 1.55 -20.35
CA ALA A 99 15.38 0.96 -21.20
C ALA A 99 15.96 0.01 -22.27
N ASP A 100 17.16 0.31 -22.77
CA ASP A 100 17.91 -0.52 -23.72
C ASP A 100 19.35 0.00 -23.81
N TYR A 101 20.24 -0.72 -24.53
CA TYR A 101 21.58 -0.26 -24.85
C TYR A 101 21.93 -0.52 -26.31
N LEU A 102 22.83 0.28 -26.88
CA LEU A 102 23.34 0.17 -28.25
C LEU A 102 24.86 0.22 -28.23
N ILE A 103 25.52 -0.60 -29.05
CA ILE A 103 26.99 -0.68 -29.14
C ILE A 103 27.45 0.11 -30.37
N LYS A 104 28.39 1.04 -30.19
CA LYS A 104 29.01 1.79 -31.31
C LYS A 104 29.91 0.85 -32.16
N PRO A 105 29.87 0.94 -33.51
CA PRO A 105 29.18 1.94 -34.31
C PRO A 105 27.69 1.66 -34.49
N VAL A 106 26.83 2.61 -34.13
CA VAL A 106 25.39 2.48 -34.22
C VAL A 106 24.91 2.82 -35.63
N LYS A 107 24.06 1.97 -36.20
CA LYS A 107 23.43 2.24 -37.49
C LYS A 107 22.09 2.96 -37.32
N PRO A 108 21.68 3.90 -38.22
CA PRO A 108 20.39 4.63 -38.09
C PRO A 108 19.17 3.70 -37.92
N ASN A 109 19.15 2.56 -38.58
CA ASN A 109 18.08 1.56 -38.42
C ASN A 109 18.05 0.89 -37.04
N GLN A 110 19.19 0.73 -36.36
CA GLN A 110 19.22 0.17 -35.00
C GLN A 110 18.62 1.18 -34.01
N VAL A 111 18.96 2.46 -34.17
CA VAL A 111 18.37 3.54 -33.38
C VAL A 111 16.85 3.59 -33.59
N LEU A 112 16.38 3.56 -34.84
CA LEU A 112 14.94 3.52 -35.15
C LEU A 112 14.24 2.30 -34.54
N LEU A 113 14.88 1.13 -34.55
CA LEU A 113 14.32 -0.08 -33.95
C LEU A 113 14.24 0.04 -32.40
N ALA A 114 15.24 0.62 -31.76
CA ALA A 114 15.22 0.88 -30.32
C ALA A 114 14.09 1.87 -29.96
N ILE A 115 13.97 2.98 -30.70
CA ILE A 115 12.85 3.93 -30.53
C ILE A 115 11.50 3.22 -30.64
N LYS A 116 11.27 2.46 -31.72
CA LYS A 116 10.02 1.74 -31.94
C LYS A 116 9.75 0.71 -30.86
N LYS A 117 10.75 -0.08 -30.47
CA LYS A 117 10.63 -1.09 -29.40
C LYS A 117 10.15 -0.45 -28.11
N ILE A 118 10.76 0.68 -27.72
CA ILE A 118 10.50 1.33 -26.44
C ILE A 118 9.19 2.12 -26.46
N LEU A 119 8.97 2.95 -27.47
CA LEU A 119 7.81 3.84 -27.51
C LEU A 119 6.55 3.12 -28.01
N ASP A 120 6.65 2.23 -28.98
CA ASP A 120 5.51 1.43 -29.45
C ASP A 120 5.09 0.40 -28.40
N GLN A 121 6.02 -0.18 -27.66
CA GLN A 121 5.68 -1.10 -26.56
C GLN A 121 4.85 -0.39 -25.49
N ARG A 122 5.23 0.81 -25.06
CA ARG A 122 4.44 1.63 -24.10
C ARG A 122 3.07 1.98 -24.67
N ARG A 123 3.01 2.41 -25.92
CA ARG A 123 1.74 2.72 -26.59
C ARG A 123 0.84 1.49 -26.70
N LEU A 124 1.38 0.34 -27.10
CA LEU A 124 0.63 -0.91 -27.19
C LEU A 124 0.12 -1.40 -25.84
N ILE A 125 0.95 -1.26 -24.77
CA ILE A 125 0.52 -1.56 -23.41
C ILE A 125 -0.65 -0.64 -23.02
N THR A 126 -0.52 0.68 -23.21
CA THR A 126 -1.59 1.64 -22.89
C THR A 126 -2.87 1.34 -23.69
N GLU A 127 -2.78 1.15 -25.01
CA GLU A 127 -3.93 0.85 -25.86
C GLU A 127 -4.61 -0.47 -25.46
N LYS A 128 -3.82 -1.49 -25.14
CA LYS A 128 -4.33 -2.79 -24.68
C LYS A 128 -5.02 -2.65 -23.32
N THR A 129 -4.34 -2.08 -22.33
CA THR A 129 -4.90 -1.88 -20.98
C THR A 129 -6.17 -1.06 -21.01
N THR A 130 -6.20 0.02 -21.81
CA THR A 130 -7.39 0.84 -22.04
C THR A 130 -8.54 0.04 -22.65
N THR A 131 -8.25 -0.78 -23.67
CA THR A 131 -9.26 -1.61 -24.35
C THR A 131 -9.79 -2.69 -23.42
N ASP A 132 -8.91 -3.38 -22.71
CA ASP A 132 -9.26 -4.44 -21.75
C ASP A 132 -10.12 -3.87 -20.61
N TYR A 133 -9.76 -2.70 -20.06
CA TYR A 133 -10.58 -2.05 -19.04
C TYR A 133 -11.95 -1.60 -19.53
N ARG A 134 -12.05 -1.07 -20.77
CA ARG A 134 -13.35 -0.72 -21.35
C ARG A 134 -14.30 -1.91 -21.44
N GLN A 135 -13.80 -3.10 -21.72
CA GLN A 135 -14.59 -4.34 -21.70
C GLN A 135 -15.00 -4.71 -20.26
N GLU A 136 -14.11 -4.53 -19.28
CA GLU A 136 -14.38 -4.83 -17.88
C GLU A 136 -15.24 -3.78 -17.17
N PHE A 137 -15.30 -2.55 -17.69
CA PHE A 137 -16.06 -1.44 -17.07
C PHE A 137 -17.51 -1.83 -16.76
N SER A 138 -18.23 -2.37 -17.74
CA SER A 138 -19.63 -2.79 -17.57
C SER A 138 -19.77 -3.93 -16.55
N ARG A 139 -18.78 -4.82 -16.51
CA ARG A 139 -18.74 -5.92 -15.55
C ARG A 139 -18.53 -5.42 -14.13
N ILE A 140 -17.56 -4.52 -13.91
CA ILE A 140 -17.32 -3.89 -12.60
C ILE A 140 -18.58 -3.14 -12.13
N THR A 141 -19.21 -2.34 -13.01
CA THR A 141 -20.46 -1.63 -12.68
C THR A 141 -21.59 -2.59 -12.29
N SER A 142 -21.71 -3.71 -13.01
CA SER A 142 -22.69 -4.75 -12.66
C SER A 142 -22.38 -5.42 -11.33
N MET A 143 -21.11 -5.71 -11.04
CA MET A 143 -20.68 -6.27 -9.76
C MET A 143 -20.97 -5.29 -8.60
N ILE A 144 -20.69 -4.00 -8.77
CA ILE A 144 -20.98 -2.96 -7.78
C ILE A 144 -22.48 -2.96 -7.43
N SER A 145 -23.34 -3.01 -8.44
CA SER A 145 -24.81 -2.96 -8.25
C SER A 145 -25.37 -4.25 -7.65
N ALA A 146 -24.75 -5.41 -7.92
CA ALA A 146 -25.23 -6.73 -7.51
C ALA A 146 -24.62 -7.20 -6.17
N ALA A 147 -23.54 -6.60 -5.70
CA ALA A 147 -22.81 -7.04 -4.51
C ALA A 147 -23.72 -7.02 -3.27
N SER A 148 -23.93 -8.17 -2.66
CA SER A 148 -24.84 -8.36 -1.53
C SER A 148 -24.25 -9.19 -0.39
N THR A 149 -23.19 -9.95 -0.66
CA THR A 149 -22.47 -10.76 0.31
C THR A 149 -21.03 -10.28 0.51
N PHE A 150 -20.41 -10.67 1.62
CA PHE A 150 -18.98 -10.34 1.85
C PHE A 150 -18.05 -10.95 0.79
N ASN A 151 -18.43 -12.08 0.18
CA ASN A 151 -17.66 -12.68 -0.92
C ASN A 151 -17.75 -11.83 -2.20
N ASP A 152 -18.93 -11.29 -2.53
CA ASP A 152 -19.09 -10.40 -3.70
C ASP A 152 -18.20 -9.15 -3.54
N TRP A 153 -18.19 -8.56 -2.34
CA TRP A 153 -17.36 -7.42 -2.02
C TRP A 153 -15.87 -7.74 -2.08
N THR A 154 -15.47 -8.93 -1.62
CA THR A 154 -14.08 -9.39 -1.68
C THR A 154 -13.62 -9.52 -3.14
N GLU A 155 -14.42 -10.14 -3.99
CA GLU A 155 -14.11 -10.29 -5.42
C GLU A 155 -14.06 -8.94 -6.14
N LEU A 156 -15.03 -8.07 -5.87
CA LEU A 156 -15.08 -6.72 -6.43
C LEU A 156 -13.84 -5.89 -6.03
N TYR A 157 -13.48 -5.90 -4.75
CA TYR A 157 -12.35 -5.12 -4.26
C TYR A 157 -11.02 -5.59 -4.86
N ARG A 158 -10.80 -6.91 -4.95
CA ARG A 158 -9.64 -7.48 -5.67
C ARG A 158 -9.57 -6.99 -7.12
N LYS A 159 -10.71 -6.92 -7.79
CA LYS A 159 -10.78 -6.47 -9.18
C LYS A 159 -10.51 -4.97 -9.33
N ILE A 160 -11.01 -4.14 -8.43
CA ILE A 160 -10.72 -2.70 -8.40
C ILE A 160 -9.21 -2.49 -8.21
N VAL A 161 -8.61 -3.09 -7.19
CA VAL A 161 -7.17 -2.97 -6.90
C VAL A 161 -6.30 -3.48 -8.05
N PHE A 162 -6.72 -4.56 -8.72
CA PHE A 162 -6.03 -5.05 -9.92
C PHE A 162 -6.01 -3.99 -11.03
N TRP A 163 -7.17 -3.38 -11.31
CA TRP A 163 -7.26 -2.38 -12.37
C TRP A 163 -6.59 -1.05 -12.01
N GLU A 164 -6.55 -0.67 -10.73
CA GLU A 164 -5.76 0.47 -10.25
C GLU A 164 -4.28 0.26 -10.60
N SER A 165 -3.72 -0.91 -10.27
CA SER A 165 -2.33 -1.25 -10.59
C SER A 165 -2.05 -1.34 -12.10
N GLU A 166 -2.98 -1.86 -12.91
CA GLU A 166 -2.79 -1.94 -14.37
C GLU A 166 -2.90 -0.57 -15.04
N LEU A 167 -3.84 0.27 -14.61
CA LEU A 167 -4.03 1.61 -15.18
C LEU A 167 -2.93 2.59 -14.75
N GLU A 168 -2.26 2.36 -13.62
CA GLU A 168 -1.09 3.13 -13.21
C GLU A 168 0.07 3.00 -14.22
N LYS A 169 0.18 1.86 -14.90
CA LYS A 169 1.15 1.62 -15.98
C LYS A 169 0.78 2.33 -17.29
N SER A 170 -0.46 2.83 -17.39
CA SER A 170 -1.01 3.50 -18.55
C SER A 170 -0.84 5.02 -18.45
N THR A 171 -0.66 5.68 -19.57
CA THR A 171 -0.62 7.16 -19.65
C THR A 171 -2.01 7.79 -19.85
N ASP A 172 -3.08 6.99 -19.89
CA ASP A 172 -4.46 7.47 -20.10
C ASP A 172 -5.10 7.87 -18.76
N GLN A 173 -4.93 9.13 -18.38
CA GLN A 173 -5.51 9.70 -17.16
C GLN A 173 -7.05 9.68 -17.14
N GLY A 174 -7.70 9.79 -18.31
CA GLY A 174 -9.17 9.80 -18.38
C GLY A 174 -9.79 8.48 -17.93
N ILE A 175 -9.15 7.35 -18.22
CA ILE A 175 -9.62 6.03 -17.77
C ILE A 175 -9.35 5.80 -16.28
N ALA A 176 -8.24 6.28 -15.76
CA ALA A 176 -7.97 6.22 -14.33
C ALA A 176 -9.01 6.99 -13.51
N GLU A 177 -9.48 8.15 -14.00
CA GLU A 177 -10.59 8.89 -13.36
C GLU A 177 -11.91 8.11 -13.39
N ILE A 178 -12.21 7.40 -14.47
CA ILE A 178 -13.40 6.55 -14.56
C ILE A 178 -13.37 5.44 -13.50
N LEU A 179 -12.25 4.73 -13.34
CA LEU A 179 -12.09 3.73 -12.28
C LEU A 179 -12.26 4.33 -10.89
N LYS A 180 -11.71 5.52 -10.66
CA LYS A 180 -11.85 6.24 -9.38
C LYS A 180 -13.30 6.59 -9.07
N HIS A 181 -14.11 6.89 -10.08
CA HIS A 181 -15.56 7.06 -9.90
C HIS A 181 -16.25 5.75 -9.52
N GLN A 182 -15.90 4.63 -10.15
CA GLN A 182 -16.42 3.30 -9.78
C GLN A 182 -16.01 2.90 -8.35
N GLU A 183 -14.77 3.15 -7.95
CA GLU A 183 -14.27 2.93 -6.59
C GLU A 183 -15.08 3.73 -5.56
N ASN A 184 -15.36 5.01 -5.84
CA ASN A 184 -16.17 5.85 -4.96
C ASN A 184 -17.62 5.35 -4.84
N GLU A 185 -18.22 4.91 -5.93
CA GLU A 185 -19.56 4.30 -5.93
C GLU A 185 -19.56 2.99 -5.14
N ALA A 186 -18.56 2.13 -5.37
CA ALA A 186 -18.38 0.89 -4.63
C ALA A 186 -18.25 1.16 -3.13
N ASN A 187 -17.42 2.10 -2.68
CA ASN A 187 -17.27 2.48 -1.29
C ASN A 187 -18.58 2.99 -0.65
N ASN A 188 -19.39 3.75 -1.40
CA ASN A 188 -20.69 4.22 -0.93
C ASN A 188 -21.66 3.05 -0.70
N LEU A 189 -21.70 2.08 -1.60
CA LEU A 189 -22.57 0.90 -1.47
C LEU A 189 -22.00 -0.10 -0.44
N PHE A 190 -20.69 -0.25 -0.36
CA PHE A 190 -20.04 -1.03 0.68
C PHE A 190 -20.35 -0.49 2.08
N SER A 191 -20.34 0.82 2.26
CA SER A 191 -20.73 1.43 3.53
C SER A 191 -22.16 1.04 3.93
N LYS A 192 -23.11 1.02 2.99
CA LYS A 192 -24.48 0.55 3.23
C LYS A 192 -24.53 -0.94 3.57
N PHE A 193 -23.73 -1.74 2.87
CA PHE A 193 -23.61 -3.18 3.15
C PHE A 193 -23.11 -3.43 4.58
N ILE A 194 -22.06 -2.72 5.02
CA ILE A 194 -21.54 -2.81 6.39
C ILE A 194 -22.59 -2.40 7.42
N ILE A 195 -23.29 -1.27 7.22
CA ILE A 195 -24.36 -0.81 8.11
C ILE A 195 -25.42 -1.90 8.30
N ASN A 196 -25.79 -2.60 7.25
CA ASN A 196 -26.85 -3.62 7.30
C ASN A 196 -26.36 -4.97 7.84
N SER A 197 -25.08 -5.31 7.68
CA SER A 197 -24.57 -6.67 7.92
C SER A 197 -23.73 -6.80 9.19
N TYR A 198 -22.96 -5.77 9.57
CA TYR A 198 -21.92 -5.83 10.58
C TYR A 198 -22.40 -6.37 11.93
N LEU A 199 -23.48 -5.81 12.48
CA LEU A 199 -24.01 -6.26 13.77
C LEU A 199 -24.56 -7.70 13.73
N ASN A 200 -24.95 -8.20 12.56
CA ASN A 200 -25.40 -9.59 12.41
C ASN A 200 -24.22 -10.56 12.47
N TRP A 201 -23.05 -10.18 11.96
CA TRP A 201 -21.83 -11.02 12.02
C TRP A 201 -21.34 -11.26 13.45
N LEU A 202 -21.65 -10.34 14.35
CA LEU A 202 -21.22 -10.40 15.75
C LEU A 202 -22.17 -11.22 16.65
N LYS A 203 -23.31 -11.69 16.12
CA LYS A 203 -24.24 -12.51 16.89
C LYS A 203 -23.66 -13.90 17.21
N PRO A 204 -23.88 -14.43 18.41
CA PRO A 204 -23.47 -15.80 18.77
C PRO A 204 -23.99 -16.82 17.75
N GLY A 205 -23.13 -17.75 17.34
CA GLY A 205 -23.50 -18.84 16.43
C GLY A 205 -23.61 -18.45 14.95
N MET A 206 -23.34 -17.21 14.57
CA MET A 206 -23.34 -16.78 13.16
C MET A 206 -22.16 -17.39 12.40
N THR A 207 -22.46 -18.29 11.47
CA THR A 207 -21.47 -18.95 10.60
C THR A 207 -21.31 -18.27 9.24
N ASN A 208 -22.40 -17.64 8.72
CA ASN A 208 -22.34 -16.90 7.46
C ASN A 208 -21.82 -15.47 7.69
N ARG A 209 -20.51 -15.36 7.95
CA ARG A 209 -19.79 -14.10 8.15
C ARG A 209 -18.39 -14.20 7.55
N PRO A 210 -17.73 -13.08 7.25
CA PRO A 210 -16.30 -13.10 6.90
C PRO A 210 -15.44 -13.48 8.11
N VAL A 211 -14.18 -13.82 7.86
CA VAL A 211 -13.15 -13.80 8.91
C VAL A 211 -13.02 -12.37 9.41
N ILE A 212 -13.06 -12.16 10.71
CA ILE A 212 -12.93 -10.85 11.34
C ILE A 212 -11.73 -10.81 12.30
N SER A 213 -11.29 -9.62 12.71
CA SER A 213 -10.09 -9.44 13.54
C SER A 213 -9.95 -10.46 14.67
N PRO A 214 -10.93 -10.71 15.57
CA PRO A 214 -10.78 -11.66 16.67
C PRO A 214 -10.72 -13.13 16.22
N THR A 215 -11.11 -13.45 14.99
CA THR A 215 -11.09 -14.83 14.49
C THR A 215 -9.94 -15.13 13.54
N LEU A 216 -9.13 -14.11 13.20
CA LEU A 216 -8.05 -14.23 12.23
C LEU A 216 -7.05 -15.34 12.60
N PHE A 217 -6.57 -15.39 13.85
CA PHE A 217 -5.65 -16.45 14.28
C PHE A 217 -6.30 -17.82 14.20
N SER A 218 -7.53 -17.98 14.71
CA SER A 218 -8.19 -19.27 14.75
C SER A 218 -8.60 -19.81 13.38
N GLU A 219 -8.95 -18.94 12.44
CA GLU A 219 -9.47 -19.37 11.14
C GLU A 219 -8.39 -19.37 10.04
N LYS A 220 -7.35 -18.52 10.17
CA LYS A 220 -6.34 -18.35 9.13
C LYS A 220 -4.90 -18.67 9.54
N ILE A 221 -4.52 -18.54 10.81
CA ILE A 221 -3.12 -18.68 11.23
C ILE A 221 -2.86 -20.03 11.88
N PHE A 222 -3.57 -20.38 12.96
CA PHE A 222 -3.36 -21.64 13.68
C PHE A 222 -3.50 -22.89 12.81
N PRO A 223 -4.44 -22.97 11.85
CA PRO A 223 -4.52 -24.14 10.95
C PRO A 223 -3.30 -24.35 10.05
N ARG A 224 -2.42 -23.34 9.93
CA ARG A 224 -1.19 -23.40 9.13
C ARG A 224 0.05 -23.75 9.93
N ILE A 225 -0.04 -23.80 11.24
CA ILE A 225 1.06 -24.29 12.09
C ILE A 225 1.16 -25.80 11.89
N SER A 226 2.33 -26.28 11.54
CA SER A 226 2.62 -27.69 11.33
C SER A 226 3.94 -28.07 12.01
N GLU A 227 4.07 -29.33 12.41
CA GLU A 227 5.30 -29.83 13.00
C GLU A 227 6.50 -29.63 12.08
N ASN A 228 7.60 -29.19 12.65
CA ASN A 228 8.89 -28.97 11.99
C ASN A 228 8.95 -27.90 10.89
N ILE A 229 7.89 -27.09 10.70
CA ILE A 229 7.89 -25.94 9.79
C ILE A 229 7.56 -24.68 10.59
N PRO A 230 8.56 -23.86 10.95
CA PRO A 230 8.34 -22.61 11.65
C PRO A 230 7.42 -21.68 10.86
N LEU A 231 6.39 -21.14 11.51
CA LEU A 231 5.54 -20.12 10.94
C LEU A 231 5.98 -18.74 11.40
N PHE A 232 6.11 -17.81 10.48
CA PHE A 232 6.36 -16.40 10.74
C PHE A 232 5.09 -15.62 10.41
N PHE A 233 4.41 -15.10 11.43
CA PHE A 233 3.29 -14.18 11.27
C PHE A 233 3.82 -12.76 11.29
N ILE A 234 3.73 -12.09 10.14
CA ILE A 234 4.20 -10.70 9.94
C ILE A 234 2.99 -9.80 9.84
N LEU A 235 2.77 -8.99 10.87
CA LEU A 235 1.76 -7.95 10.87
C LEU A 235 2.42 -6.61 10.55
N ILE A 236 2.05 -6.01 9.42
CA ILE A 236 2.47 -4.66 9.05
C ILE A 236 1.31 -3.73 9.39
N ASP A 237 1.51 -2.82 10.33
CA ASP A 237 0.53 -1.86 10.83
C ASP A 237 0.00 -0.98 9.70
N ASN A 238 -1.33 -0.86 9.57
CA ASN A 238 -1.99 0.01 8.61
C ASN A 238 -1.70 -0.32 7.13
N LEU A 239 -1.48 -1.59 6.78
CA LEU A 239 -1.18 -2.03 5.42
C LEU A 239 -2.47 -2.29 4.63
N ARG A 240 -2.72 -1.53 3.56
CA ARG A 240 -3.85 -1.74 2.66
C ARG A 240 -3.61 -2.94 1.72
N TYR A 241 -4.68 -3.42 1.10
CA TYR A 241 -4.60 -4.54 0.14
C TYR A 241 -3.81 -4.18 -1.14
N ASP A 242 -3.92 -2.95 -1.64
CA ASP A 242 -3.13 -2.47 -2.78
C ASP A 242 -1.63 -2.36 -2.46
N GLN A 243 -1.29 -1.94 -1.23
CA GLN A 243 0.09 -1.94 -0.74
C GLN A 243 0.63 -3.37 -0.60
N TRP A 244 -0.19 -4.30 -0.13
CA TRP A 244 0.18 -5.72 -0.13
C TRP A 244 0.48 -6.22 -1.55
N LYS A 245 -0.33 -5.88 -2.56
CA LYS A 245 -0.07 -6.27 -3.95
C LYS A 245 1.27 -5.71 -4.46
N THR A 246 1.62 -4.49 -4.06
CA THR A 246 2.90 -3.87 -4.37
C THR A 246 4.06 -4.63 -3.71
N ILE A 247 3.95 -4.95 -2.41
CA ILE A 247 4.97 -5.72 -1.67
C ILE A 247 5.09 -7.14 -2.21
N SER A 248 3.97 -7.81 -2.49
CA SER A 248 3.97 -9.21 -2.94
C SER A 248 4.65 -9.40 -4.29
N ALA A 249 4.64 -8.38 -5.16
CA ALA A 249 5.37 -8.40 -6.42
C ALA A 249 6.89 -8.49 -6.22
N GLU A 250 7.42 -7.86 -5.16
CA GLU A 250 8.85 -7.89 -4.82
C GLU A 250 9.30 -9.23 -4.19
N LEU A 251 8.35 -10.06 -3.78
CA LEU A 251 8.62 -11.41 -3.28
C LEU A 251 8.77 -12.44 -4.40
N ALA A 252 8.43 -12.09 -5.63
CA ALA A 252 8.56 -13.00 -6.79
C ALA A 252 10.02 -13.50 -6.94
N GLY A 253 10.17 -14.80 -7.14
CA GLY A 253 11.50 -15.45 -7.21
C GLY A 253 12.11 -15.82 -5.84
N LEU A 254 11.62 -15.27 -4.72
CA LEU A 254 12.00 -15.71 -3.37
C LEU A 254 10.92 -16.58 -2.73
N TYR A 255 9.66 -16.23 -2.99
CA TYR A 255 8.49 -16.87 -2.39
C TYR A 255 7.41 -17.13 -3.44
N ARG A 256 6.66 -18.21 -3.25
CA ARG A 256 5.39 -18.47 -3.93
C ARG A 256 4.22 -18.19 -2.98
N ILE A 257 3.17 -17.55 -3.49
CA ILE A 257 1.92 -17.36 -2.74
C ILE A 257 1.15 -18.68 -2.76
N ILE A 258 0.91 -19.26 -1.59
CA ILE A 258 0.14 -20.50 -1.40
C ILE A 258 -1.35 -20.19 -1.28
N GLU A 259 -1.67 -19.15 -0.55
CA GLU A 259 -3.03 -18.67 -0.36
C GLU A 259 -3.02 -17.16 -0.14
N GLU A 260 -3.94 -16.47 -0.79
CA GLU A 260 -4.18 -15.05 -0.59
C GLU A 260 -5.69 -14.83 -0.39
N ASP A 261 -6.05 -14.20 0.71
CA ASP A 261 -7.44 -13.91 1.04
C ASP A 261 -7.59 -12.52 1.64
N ILE A 262 -8.83 -12.08 1.80
CA ILE A 262 -9.19 -10.83 2.47
C ILE A 262 -10.01 -11.18 3.71
N TYR A 263 -9.61 -10.66 4.86
CA TYR A 263 -10.39 -10.66 6.08
C TYR A 263 -10.94 -9.26 6.37
N PHE A 264 -11.91 -9.15 7.28
CA PHE A 264 -12.57 -7.90 7.59
C PHE A 264 -12.15 -7.39 8.98
N SER A 265 -11.60 -6.19 9.05
CA SER A 265 -11.34 -5.53 10.33
C SER A 265 -12.62 -5.21 11.06
N ILE A 266 -12.59 -5.27 12.39
CA ILE A 266 -13.70 -4.81 13.23
C ILE A 266 -13.70 -3.28 13.32
N LEU A 267 -14.84 -2.72 13.71
CA LEU A 267 -15.01 -1.30 13.98
C LEU A 267 -14.77 -1.00 15.47
N PRO A 268 -14.08 0.11 15.79
CA PRO A 268 -13.33 1.02 14.92
C PRO A 268 -12.12 0.33 14.25
N THR A 269 -11.84 0.68 13.00
CA THR A 269 -10.68 0.17 12.25
C THR A 269 -9.40 0.88 12.70
N THR A 270 -8.96 0.60 13.92
CA THR A 270 -7.79 1.21 14.56
C THR A 270 -6.98 0.18 15.33
N THR A 271 -5.69 0.49 15.51
CA THR A 271 -4.74 -0.38 16.21
C THR A 271 -5.26 -0.83 17.58
N GLN A 272 -5.82 0.09 18.37
CA GLN A 272 -6.34 -0.21 19.71
C GLN A 272 -7.43 -1.29 19.72
N PHE A 273 -8.39 -1.21 18.78
CA PHE A 273 -9.53 -2.12 18.73
C PHE A 273 -9.20 -3.39 17.93
N SER A 274 -8.74 -3.23 16.71
CA SER A 274 -8.53 -4.32 15.76
C SER A 274 -7.33 -5.18 16.14
N ARG A 275 -6.15 -4.59 16.42
CA ARG A 275 -4.94 -5.37 16.74
C ARG A 275 -5.06 -6.09 18.06
N ASN A 276 -5.55 -5.41 19.10
CA ASN A 276 -5.79 -6.07 20.37
C ASN A 276 -6.78 -7.24 20.23
N SER A 277 -7.82 -7.11 19.40
CA SER A 277 -8.75 -8.22 19.14
C SER A 277 -8.12 -9.35 18.34
N ILE A 278 -7.21 -9.08 17.40
CA ILE A 278 -6.43 -10.11 16.70
C ILE A 278 -5.63 -10.94 17.70
N PHE A 279 -4.85 -10.28 18.56
CA PHE A 279 -3.99 -10.98 19.53
C PHE A 279 -4.75 -11.56 20.69
N ALA A 280 -5.85 -10.95 21.12
CA ALA A 280 -6.70 -11.51 22.14
C ALA A 280 -7.59 -12.67 21.64
N GLY A 281 -7.94 -12.70 20.34
CA GLY A 281 -8.92 -13.67 19.80
C GLY A 281 -10.33 -13.50 20.37
N VAL A 282 -10.66 -12.29 20.84
CA VAL A 282 -11.99 -11.89 21.36
C VAL A 282 -12.26 -10.43 21.01
N MET A 283 -13.52 -10.02 21.12
CA MET A 283 -13.94 -8.64 20.86
C MET A 283 -13.50 -7.68 21.97
N PRO A 284 -13.39 -6.38 21.68
CA PRO A 284 -12.88 -5.36 22.60
C PRO A 284 -13.58 -5.29 23.97
N SER A 285 -14.90 -5.45 24.03
CA SER A 285 -15.63 -5.46 25.31
C SER A 285 -15.19 -6.60 26.23
N VAL A 286 -14.91 -7.78 25.64
CA VAL A 286 -14.45 -8.95 26.40
C VAL A 286 -13.04 -8.71 26.95
N ILE A 287 -12.16 -8.03 26.19
CA ILE A 287 -10.83 -7.64 26.69
C ILE A 287 -10.99 -6.69 27.88
N ALA A 288 -11.81 -5.65 27.73
CA ALA A 288 -12.04 -4.65 28.77
C ALA A 288 -12.64 -5.26 30.06
N GLU A 289 -13.51 -6.24 29.94
CA GLU A 289 -14.17 -6.92 31.06
C GLU A 289 -13.27 -7.94 31.74
N THR A 290 -12.53 -8.75 30.97
CA THR A 290 -11.77 -9.89 31.50
C THR A 290 -10.32 -9.55 31.83
N MET A 291 -9.79 -8.48 31.23
CA MET A 291 -8.41 -8.02 31.35
C MET A 291 -8.35 -6.48 31.55
N PRO A 292 -9.00 -5.94 32.60
CA PRO A 292 -9.16 -4.48 32.77
C PRO A 292 -7.82 -3.74 32.95
N GLY A 293 -6.75 -4.42 33.38
CA GLY A 293 -5.40 -3.83 33.46
C GLY A 293 -4.67 -3.71 32.12
N ILE A 294 -5.19 -4.32 31.06
CA ILE A 294 -4.63 -4.30 29.70
C ILE A 294 -5.39 -3.30 28.80
N TRP A 295 -6.72 -3.21 28.99
CA TRP A 295 -7.53 -2.30 28.21
C TRP A 295 -7.35 -0.87 28.71
N ILE A 296 -6.88 0.01 27.82
CA ILE A 296 -6.71 1.45 28.05
C ILE A 296 -7.81 2.17 27.29
N ASN A 297 -8.51 3.09 27.95
CA ASN A 297 -9.61 3.83 27.32
C ASN A 297 -9.10 4.87 26.32
N ASP A 298 -10.00 5.33 25.45
CA ASP A 298 -9.67 6.23 24.32
C ASP A 298 -9.24 7.64 24.76
N ASP A 299 -9.58 8.04 25.98
CA ASP A 299 -9.22 9.31 26.63
C ASP A 299 -7.83 9.28 27.31
N GLU A 300 -7.18 8.12 27.39
CA GLU A 300 -5.81 7.99 27.89
C GLU A 300 -4.80 8.15 26.75
N GLU A 301 -3.76 8.95 26.96
CA GLU A 301 -2.84 9.36 25.86
C GLU A 301 -1.78 8.31 25.51
N GLU A 302 -1.40 7.38 26.42
CA GLU A 302 -0.27 6.47 26.22
C GLU A 302 -0.62 5.00 26.50
N GLY A 303 0.11 4.07 25.88
CA GLY A 303 0.12 2.64 26.24
C GLY A 303 -0.93 1.76 25.59
N LYS A 304 -1.78 2.27 24.70
CA LYS A 304 -2.94 1.57 24.10
C LYS A 304 -2.61 0.25 23.37
N ASN A 305 -1.36 0.02 23.01
CA ASN A 305 -0.91 -1.11 22.20
C ASN A 305 0.39 -1.73 22.75
N ASN A 306 0.56 -1.83 24.06
CA ASN A 306 1.78 -2.37 24.66
C ASN A 306 1.61 -3.80 25.19
N SER A 307 0.42 -4.38 25.05
CA SER A 307 0.07 -5.66 25.69
C SER A 307 -0.24 -6.78 24.70
N GLU A 308 0.12 -6.62 23.41
CA GLU A 308 -0.18 -7.64 22.37
C GLU A 308 0.43 -9.00 22.71
N GLU A 309 1.64 -9.04 23.29
CA GLU A 309 2.30 -10.27 23.70
C GLU A 309 1.49 -11.01 24.79
N GLU A 310 1.00 -10.28 25.79
CA GLU A 310 0.18 -10.84 26.88
C GLU A 310 -1.19 -11.28 26.37
N LEU A 311 -1.81 -10.51 25.48
CA LEU A 311 -3.08 -10.86 24.83
C LEU A 311 -2.94 -12.17 24.05
N PHE A 312 -1.85 -12.34 23.29
CA PHE A 312 -1.60 -13.57 22.54
C PHE A 312 -1.37 -14.77 23.47
N LYS A 313 -0.56 -14.60 24.53
CA LYS A 313 -0.38 -15.63 25.56
C LYS A 313 -1.72 -16.09 26.14
N ASN A 314 -2.59 -15.15 26.48
CA ASN A 314 -3.93 -15.43 26.99
C ASN A 314 -4.83 -16.12 25.96
N GLN A 315 -4.71 -15.77 24.66
CA GLN A 315 -5.41 -16.45 23.57
C GLN A 315 -5.00 -17.92 23.47
N LEU A 316 -3.69 -18.21 23.48
CA LEU A 316 -3.18 -19.59 23.46
C LEU A 316 -3.67 -20.40 24.66
N ALA A 317 -3.56 -19.85 25.86
CA ALA A 317 -4.02 -20.50 27.10
C ALA A 317 -5.52 -20.83 27.06
N ARG A 318 -6.36 -19.87 26.63
CA ARG A 318 -7.81 -20.07 26.50
C ARG A 318 -8.19 -21.14 25.48
N LYS A 319 -7.37 -21.30 24.43
CA LYS A 319 -7.58 -22.34 23.40
C LYS A 319 -6.89 -23.67 23.72
N GLY A 320 -6.15 -23.78 24.83
CA GLY A 320 -5.39 -24.98 25.18
C GLY A 320 -4.25 -25.30 24.22
N LEU A 321 -3.67 -24.27 23.57
CA LEU A 321 -2.58 -24.42 22.61
C LEU A 321 -1.23 -24.21 23.28
N ALA A 322 -0.33 -25.17 23.16
CA ALA A 322 1.00 -25.17 23.80
C ALA A 322 2.14 -24.96 22.78
N TYR A 323 1.98 -23.99 21.89
CA TYR A 323 3.04 -23.66 20.93
C TYR A 323 4.23 -23.02 21.58
N LYS A 324 5.42 -23.30 21.06
CA LYS A 324 6.62 -22.55 21.32
C LYS A 324 6.65 -21.31 20.42
N TRP A 325 6.63 -20.13 21.01
CA TRP A 325 6.43 -18.89 20.27
C TRP A 325 7.34 -17.74 20.71
N SER A 326 7.46 -16.72 19.87
CA SER A 326 8.09 -15.45 20.19
C SER A 326 7.28 -14.27 19.64
N TYR A 327 7.43 -13.10 20.28
CA TYR A 327 6.81 -11.85 19.87
C TYR A 327 7.88 -10.76 19.75
N HIS A 328 7.86 -10.01 18.64
CA HIS A 328 8.78 -8.91 18.38
C HIS A 328 8.02 -7.75 17.77
N LYS A 329 8.04 -6.59 18.43
CA LYS A 329 7.52 -5.33 17.92
C LYS A 329 8.67 -4.47 17.43
N ILE A 330 8.61 -4.00 16.19
CA ILE A 330 9.71 -3.38 15.47
C ILE A 330 9.28 -1.95 15.10
N HIS A 331 9.88 -0.96 15.77
CA HIS A 331 9.65 0.47 15.52
C HIS A 331 10.80 1.12 14.75
N SER A 332 11.93 0.44 14.60
CA SER A 332 13.13 1.00 13.97
C SER A 332 13.91 -0.05 13.17
N ASN A 333 14.72 0.42 12.22
CA ASN A 333 15.62 -0.44 11.46
C ASN A 333 16.63 -1.16 12.37
N LEU A 334 17.05 -0.54 13.48
CA LEU A 334 17.97 -1.17 14.42
C LEU A 334 17.33 -2.37 15.11
N GLU A 335 16.07 -2.25 15.54
CA GLU A 335 15.32 -3.37 16.14
C GLU A 335 15.10 -4.50 15.14
N GLY A 336 14.75 -4.18 13.89
CA GLY A 336 14.63 -5.16 12.83
C GLY A 336 15.93 -5.94 12.58
N LYS A 337 17.08 -5.26 12.54
CA LYS A 337 18.40 -5.91 12.42
C LYS A 337 18.70 -6.85 13.60
N LYS A 338 18.37 -6.47 14.83
CA LYS A 338 18.52 -7.34 16.01
C LYS A 338 17.65 -8.60 15.93
N VAL A 339 16.47 -8.53 15.31
CA VAL A 339 15.63 -9.70 15.06
C VAL A 339 16.29 -10.61 14.02
N ASN A 340 16.87 -10.04 12.96
CA ASN A 340 17.58 -10.81 11.92
C ASN A 340 18.78 -11.59 12.49
N GLU A 341 19.49 -11.04 13.47
CA GLU A 341 20.59 -11.74 14.16
C GLU A 341 20.12 -12.99 14.93
N LYS A 342 18.84 -13.03 15.31
CA LYS A 342 18.24 -14.13 16.08
C LYS A 342 17.57 -15.22 15.23
N ILE A 343 17.70 -15.20 13.90
CA ILE A 343 17.02 -16.14 12.98
C ILE A 343 17.15 -17.60 13.45
N ARG A 344 18.36 -18.04 13.84
CA ARG A 344 18.59 -19.42 14.29
C ARG A 344 17.73 -19.83 15.49
N SER A 345 17.48 -18.91 16.41
CA SER A 345 16.59 -19.19 17.55
C SER A 345 15.11 -19.17 17.14
N LEU A 346 14.73 -18.29 16.22
CA LEU A 346 13.36 -18.17 15.72
C LEU A 346 12.94 -19.42 14.94
N LEU A 347 13.86 -20.06 14.21
CA LEU A 347 13.60 -21.29 13.50
C LEU A 347 13.28 -22.50 14.41
N ASN A 348 13.50 -22.39 15.72
CA ASN A 348 13.14 -23.41 16.70
C ASN A 348 11.77 -23.20 17.34
N ASN A 349 11.02 -22.20 16.94
CA ASN A 349 9.66 -21.93 17.44
C ASN A 349 8.63 -22.45 16.45
N ASP A 350 7.44 -22.82 16.96
CA ASP A 350 6.30 -23.19 16.11
C ASP A 350 5.72 -21.95 15.41
N ILE A 351 5.68 -20.80 16.11
CA ILE A 351 5.23 -19.53 15.55
C ILE A 351 6.05 -18.35 16.06
N ASN A 352 6.43 -17.46 15.15
CA ASN A 352 7.09 -16.20 15.45
C ASN A 352 6.20 -15.03 14.98
N ILE A 353 5.94 -14.10 15.87
CA ILE A 353 5.10 -12.92 15.60
C ILE A 353 6.01 -11.72 15.47
N LEU A 354 5.89 -11.03 14.33
CA LEU A 354 6.64 -9.82 14.01
C LEU A 354 5.66 -8.70 13.67
N VAL A 355 5.69 -7.60 14.42
CA VAL A 355 4.82 -6.43 14.20
C VAL A 355 5.68 -5.26 13.73
N TYR A 356 5.41 -4.75 12.55
CA TYR A 356 6.10 -3.61 11.93
C TYR A 356 5.19 -2.39 11.86
N ASN A 357 5.56 -1.28 12.48
CA ASN A 357 4.74 -0.07 12.58
C ASN A 357 5.03 0.98 11.50
N PHE A 358 5.85 0.67 10.48
CA PHE A 358 6.36 1.69 9.55
C PHE A 358 5.26 2.34 8.69
N VAL A 359 4.31 1.57 8.14
CA VAL A 359 3.30 2.11 7.22
C VAL A 359 2.35 3.05 7.97
N ASP A 360 2.02 2.74 9.21
CA ASP A 360 1.26 3.63 10.08
C ASP A 360 2.04 4.92 10.40
N MET A 361 3.32 4.81 10.77
CA MET A 361 4.20 5.97 10.96
C MET A 361 4.28 6.85 9.69
N LEU A 362 4.30 6.26 8.50
CA LEU A 362 4.32 7.00 7.24
C LEU A 362 3.01 7.77 7.04
N SER A 363 1.86 7.18 7.36
CA SER A 363 0.54 7.84 7.26
C SER A 363 0.41 9.02 8.21
N HIS A 364 0.90 8.90 9.45
CA HIS A 364 0.94 9.97 10.44
C HIS A 364 1.96 11.07 10.09
N ALA A 365 3.18 10.71 9.72
CA ALA A 365 4.22 11.66 9.32
C ALA A 365 3.78 12.53 8.14
N ARG A 366 2.98 11.99 7.22
CA ARG A 366 2.38 12.73 6.12
C ARG A 366 1.38 13.80 6.58
N THR A 367 0.66 13.56 7.67
CA THR A 367 -0.25 14.55 8.24
C THR A 367 0.50 15.68 8.94
N ASP A 368 1.61 15.36 9.62
CA ASP A 368 2.31 16.26 10.53
C ASP A 368 3.54 16.94 9.90
N ILE A 369 4.18 16.32 8.90
CA ILE A 369 5.42 16.81 8.28
C ILE A 369 5.15 17.26 6.84
N GLY A 370 5.19 18.59 6.60
CA GLY A 370 4.88 19.20 5.31
C GLY A 370 5.65 18.61 4.11
N VAL A 371 6.94 18.31 4.26
CA VAL A 371 7.78 17.72 3.20
C VAL A 371 7.29 16.32 2.81
N ILE A 372 6.91 15.48 3.77
CA ILE A 372 6.38 14.13 3.48
C ILE A 372 4.99 14.23 2.85
N ARG A 373 4.19 15.22 3.26
CA ARG A 373 2.91 15.51 2.63
C ARG A 373 3.06 15.86 1.16
N ASP A 374 4.05 16.66 0.80
CA ASP A 374 4.31 17.08 -0.58
C ASP A 374 4.84 15.91 -1.44
N LEU A 375 5.65 15.02 -0.87
CA LEU A 375 6.18 13.83 -1.54
C LEU A 375 5.15 12.71 -1.74
N ALA A 376 4.15 12.59 -0.88
CA ALA A 376 3.14 11.54 -0.90
C ALA A 376 1.72 12.09 -1.16
N ASN A 377 1.58 13.13 -1.95
CA ASN A 377 0.30 13.81 -2.19
C ASN A 377 -0.75 12.94 -2.87
N GLU A 378 -0.34 11.92 -3.59
CA GLU A 378 -1.22 11.05 -4.38
C GLU A 378 -1.07 9.59 -3.98
N GLU A 379 -2.09 8.77 -4.25
CA GLU A 379 -2.08 7.33 -3.99
C GLU A 379 -0.87 6.61 -4.61
N PRO A 380 -0.47 6.86 -5.88
CA PRO A 380 0.70 6.23 -6.47
C PRO A 380 2.01 6.53 -5.73
N ALA A 381 2.18 7.76 -5.27
CA ALA A 381 3.35 8.15 -4.50
C ALA A 381 3.41 7.41 -3.15
N TYR A 382 2.25 7.20 -2.50
CA TYR A 382 2.16 6.45 -1.26
C TYR A 382 2.51 4.97 -1.45
N LEU A 383 2.07 4.35 -2.56
CA LEU A 383 2.46 2.98 -2.94
C LEU A 383 3.96 2.87 -3.22
N SER A 384 4.53 3.83 -3.95
CA SER A 384 5.97 3.90 -4.26
C SER A 384 6.82 4.01 -2.99
N LEU A 385 6.42 4.85 -2.02
CA LEU A 385 7.11 4.97 -0.74
C LEU A 385 7.03 3.67 0.07
N THR A 386 5.89 2.99 0.07
CA THR A 386 5.73 1.68 0.73
C THR A 386 6.65 0.63 0.10
N ARG A 387 6.73 0.58 -1.23
CA ARG A 387 7.65 -0.30 -1.98
C ARG A 387 9.10 -0.01 -1.63
N SER A 388 9.49 1.25 -1.70
CA SER A 388 10.87 1.67 -1.40
C SER A 388 11.27 1.32 0.03
N TRP A 389 10.39 1.61 1.00
CA TRP A 389 10.64 1.18 2.38
C TRP A 389 10.83 -0.33 2.48
N PHE A 390 9.93 -1.11 1.87
CA PHE A 390 9.98 -2.56 1.97
C PHE A 390 11.31 -3.11 1.46
N LEU A 391 11.75 -2.69 0.28
CA LEU A 391 12.99 -3.15 -0.37
C LEU A 391 14.26 -2.82 0.45
N HIS A 392 14.25 -1.70 1.19
CA HIS A 392 15.39 -1.25 2.01
C HIS A 392 15.22 -1.55 3.50
N SER A 393 14.17 -2.29 3.88
CA SER A 393 13.88 -2.59 5.28
C SER A 393 14.60 -3.85 5.77
N PRO A 394 14.88 -3.94 7.09
CA PRO A 394 15.31 -5.18 7.71
C PRO A 394 14.33 -6.35 7.53
N LEU A 395 13.06 -6.05 7.24
CA LEU A 395 12.06 -7.07 6.92
C LEU A 395 12.41 -7.81 5.63
N PHE A 396 12.77 -7.09 4.57
CA PHE A 396 13.15 -7.72 3.31
C PHE A 396 14.43 -8.55 3.43
N ASP A 397 15.41 -8.08 4.24
CA ASP A 397 16.62 -8.85 4.54
C ASP A 397 16.31 -10.12 5.36
N LEU A 398 15.37 -10.03 6.32
CA LEU A 398 14.84 -11.19 7.03
C LEU A 398 14.25 -12.22 6.07
N LEU A 399 13.40 -11.76 5.15
CA LEU A 399 12.73 -12.62 4.17
C LEU A 399 13.73 -13.30 3.24
N LYS A 400 14.74 -12.58 2.73
CA LYS A 400 15.86 -13.19 1.95
C LYS A 400 16.59 -14.28 2.73
N SER A 401 16.74 -14.08 4.03
CA SER A 401 17.42 -15.07 4.90
C SER A 401 16.51 -16.26 5.17
N LEU A 402 15.22 -16.03 5.44
CA LEU A 402 14.22 -17.08 5.67
C LEU A 402 13.95 -17.91 4.40
N ALA A 403 14.07 -17.32 3.21
CA ALA A 403 13.93 -18.05 1.93
C ALA A 403 14.94 -19.19 1.74
N LYS A 404 16.01 -19.22 2.53
CA LYS A 404 17.00 -20.31 2.53
C LYS A 404 16.60 -21.49 3.43
N HIS A 405 15.47 -21.42 4.10
CA HIS A 405 14.97 -22.38 5.07
C HIS A 405 13.57 -22.84 4.72
N GLN A 406 13.19 -24.02 5.18
CA GLN A 406 11.82 -24.50 5.06
C GLN A 406 10.97 -23.80 6.12
N VAL A 407 10.32 -22.72 5.75
CA VAL A 407 9.48 -21.90 6.63
C VAL A 407 8.17 -21.55 5.94
N ARG A 408 7.18 -21.17 6.73
CA ARG A 408 5.94 -20.57 6.24
C ARG A 408 5.83 -19.15 6.74
N VAL A 409 5.52 -18.22 5.86
CA VAL A 409 5.34 -16.81 6.23
C VAL A 409 3.91 -16.40 5.94
N VAL A 410 3.24 -15.81 6.92
CA VAL A 410 1.90 -15.26 6.76
C VAL A 410 1.96 -13.75 6.98
N PHE A 411 1.61 -13.00 5.96
CA PHE A 411 1.46 -11.54 6.02
C PHE A 411 0.03 -11.15 6.34
N SER A 412 -0.13 -10.15 7.19
CA SER A 412 -1.41 -9.51 7.46
C SER A 412 -1.22 -8.09 8.02
N THR A 413 -2.32 -7.46 8.38
CA THR A 413 -2.38 -6.13 9.01
C THR A 413 -3.54 -6.12 10.00
N ASP A 414 -3.73 -5.05 10.74
CA ASP A 414 -4.84 -4.88 11.70
C ASP A 414 -5.95 -3.97 11.18
N HIS A 415 -5.60 -2.95 10.41
CA HIS A 415 -6.49 -2.05 9.68
C HIS A 415 -5.78 -1.47 8.46
N GLY A 416 -6.53 -0.80 7.61
CA GLY A 416 -5.98 0.03 6.56
C GLY A 416 -6.36 1.49 6.77
N THR A 417 -6.18 2.30 5.73
CA THR A 417 -6.39 3.74 5.77
C THR A 417 -7.03 4.22 4.47
N ILE A 418 -7.75 5.34 4.54
CA ILE A 418 -8.35 5.99 3.36
C ILE A 418 -7.97 7.47 3.31
N ARG A 419 -7.78 8.00 2.11
CA ARG A 419 -7.57 9.43 1.87
C ARG A 419 -8.89 10.17 2.00
N VAL A 420 -9.04 10.99 3.05
CA VAL A 420 -10.28 11.67 3.36
C VAL A 420 -10.45 12.99 2.59
N GLN A 421 -11.69 13.31 2.19
CA GLN A 421 -11.98 14.47 1.33
C GLN A 421 -13.13 15.34 1.83
N ASN A 422 -14.13 14.76 2.51
CA ASN A 422 -15.38 15.41 2.81
C ASN A 422 -15.53 15.64 4.33
N PRO A 423 -15.38 16.86 4.84
CA PRO A 423 -15.57 17.13 6.26
C PRO A 423 -17.04 17.04 6.66
N VAL A 424 -17.32 16.28 7.72
CA VAL A 424 -18.63 16.18 8.36
C VAL A 424 -18.57 16.88 9.71
N LYS A 425 -19.43 17.86 9.89
CA LYS A 425 -19.50 18.65 11.13
C LYS A 425 -20.14 17.82 12.24
N ILE A 426 -19.48 17.81 13.41
CA ILE A 426 -20.01 17.19 14.63
C ILE A 426 -19.95 18.16 15.80
N VAL A 427 -20.81 17.90 16.78
CA VAL A 427 -20.76 18.51 18.12
C VAL A 427 -20.60 17.38 19.13
N GLY A 428 -19.72 17.54 20.10
CA GLY A 428 -19.49 16.60 21.19
C GLY A 428 -18.91 17.29 22.41
N ASP A 429 -18.94 16.62 23.54
CA ASP A 429 -18.33 17.13 24.77
C ASP A 429 -16.80 16.89 24.79
N ARG A 430 -16.12 17.39 25.84
CA ARG A 430 -14.66 17.31 25.99
C ARG A 430 -14.12 15.86 26.14
N SER A 431 -14.98 14.91 26.53
CA SER A 431 -14.63 13.49 26.68
C SER A 431 -14.81 12.69 25.40
N THR A 432 -15.18 13.34 24.29
CA THR A 432 -15.33 12.67 23.00
C THR A 432 -13.96 12.39 22.37
N SER A 433 -13.76 11.20 21.81
CA SER A 433 -12.51 10.80 21.17
C SER A 433 -12.03 11.74 20.07
N SER A 434 -10.72 11.89 19.91
CA SER A 434 -10.11 12.81 18.95
C SER A 434 -10.06 12.29 17.52
N ASN A 435 -10.16 10.97 17.29
CA ASN A 435 -10.02 10.34 15.97
C ASN A 435 -10.96 10.96 14.91
N LEU A 436 -10.51 11.08 13.66
CA LEU A 436 -11.27 11.74 12.59
C LEU A 436 -12.24 10.82 11.85
N ARG A 437 -12.14 9.51 12.03
CA ARG A 437 -12.99 8.55 11.32
C ARG A 437 -14.03 7.88 12.20
N TYR A 438 -13.87 7.95 13.53
CA TYR A 438 -14.92 7.57 14.47
C TYR A 438 -14.95 8.52 15.66
N LYS A 439 -16.07 8.52 16.37
CA LYS A 439 -16.19 9.20 17.65
C LYS A 439 -16.90 8.29 18.65
N MET A 440 -16.38 8.26 19.85
CA MET A 440 -17.02 7.71 21.02
C MET A 440 -17.33 8.85 22.01
N GLY A 441 -18.55 8.95 22.45
CA GLY A 441 -18.94 10.04 23.37
C GLY A 441 -20.42 9.99 23.76
N ARG A 442 -20.79 10.92 24.66
CA ARG A 442 -22.20 11.26 24.98
C ARG A 442 -22.66 12.39 24.06
N ASN A 443 -23.85 12.82 24.12
CA ASN A 443 -24.37 14.09 23.53
C ASN A 443 -23.77 14.46 22.17
N LEU A 444 -23.52 13.43 21.32
CA LEU A 444 -23.03 13.66 19.97
C LEU A 444 -24.18 14.18 19.11
N ASP A 445 -23.96 15.32 18.42
CA ASP A 445 -24.87 15.88 17.42
C ASP A 445 -24.17 15.91 16.05
N TYR A 446 -24.86 15.39 15.03
CA TYR A 446 -24.35 15.17 13.68
C TYR A 446 -25.49 14.91 12.69
N ASP A 447 -25.25 14.96 11.40
CA ASP A 447 -26.20 14.50 10.38
C ASP A 447 -26.22 12.95 10.34
N PRO A 448 -27.34 12.30 10.74
CA PRO A 448 -27.43 10.83 10.78
C PRO A 448 -27.23 10.14 9.43
N ARG A 449 -27.39 10.87 8.32
CA ARG A 449 -27.19 10.34 6.95
C ARG A 449 -25.71 10.20 6.58
N LYS A 450 -24.82 10.87 7.36
CA LYS A 450 -23.38 10.95 7.10
C LYS A 450 -22.55 10.02 7.95
N VAL A 451 -23.17 9.29 8.87
CA VAL A 451 -22.45 8.40 9.80
C VAL A 451 -23.20 7.09 9.98
N PHE A 452 -22.45 6.04 10.33
CA PHE A 452 -23.01 4.84 10.94
C PHE A 452 -23.01 5.00 12.46
N GLU A 453 -24.19 4.97 13.07
CA GLU A 453 -24.34 5.09 14.53
C GLU A 453 -24.57 3.76 15.19
N ILE A 454 -23.79 3.45 16.23
CA ILE A 454 -24.04 2.35 17.16
C ILE A 454 -24.47 2.95 18.51
N LYS A 455 -25.81 2.99 18.73
CA LYS A 455 -26.43 3.56 19.94
C LYS A 455 -26.14 2.75 21.19
N ASP A 456 -26.07 1.43 21.04
CA ASP A 456 -25.74 0.51 22.12
C ASP A 456 -24.45 -0.24 21.80
N PRO A 457 -23.29 0.20 22.34
CA PRO A 457 -22.00 -0.44 22.10
C PRO A 457 -21.96 -1.94 22.43
N ALA A 458 -22.78 -2.40 23.37
CA ALA A 458 -22.83 -3.83 23.70
C ALA A 458 -23.28 -4.71 22.52
N LYS A 459 -24.14 -4.19 21.62
CA LYS A 459 -24.56 -4.91 20.41
C LYS A 459 -23.41 -5.10 19.40
N ALA A 460 -22.40 -4.25 19.47
CA ALA A 460 -21.19 -4.34 18.66
C ALA A 460 -20.01 -4.92 19.45
N LEU A 461 -20.23 -5.39 20.66
CA LEU A 461 -19.21 -5.93 21.56
C LEU A 461 -18.06 -4.91 21.77
N LEU A 462 -18.41 -3.62 21.86
CA LEU A 462 -17.52 -2.51 22.13
C LEU A 462 -17.58 -2.07 23.60
N PRO A 463 -16.46 -1.60 24.17
CA PRO A 463 -16.44 -1.07 25.53
C PRO A 463 -17.35 0.15 25.70
N LYS A 464 -17.86 0.32 26.90
CA LYS A 464 -18.64 1.50 27.31
C LYS A 464 -17.88 2.27 28.37
N SER A 465 -17.54 3.53 28.13
CA SER A 465 -17.02 4.41 29.17
C SER A 465 -18.11 4.83 30.17
N ASN A 466 -19.37 4.83 29.75
CA ASN A 466 -20.57 5.12 30.56
C ASN A 466 -21.85 4.61 29.88
N ILE A 467 -22.99 4.67 30.62
CA ILE A 467 -24.30 4.14 30.18
C ILE A 467 -24.80 4.82 28.89
N SER A 468 -24.45 6.10 28.67
CA SER A 468 -24.93 6.92 27.55
C SER A 468 -23.93 6.99 26.38
N SER A 469 -22.81 6.25 26.44
CA SER A 469 -21.81 6.24 25.36
C SER A 469 -22.37 5.62 24.09
N ARG A 470 -22.10 6.26 22.96
CA ARG A 470 -22.38 5.75 21.62
C ARG A 470 -21.16 5.90 20.74
N TYR A 471 -21.12 5.14 19.66
CA TYR A 471 -20.11 5.25 18.64
C TYR A 471 -20.74 5.74 17.33
N ILE A 472 -20.03 6.63 16.64
CA ILE A 472 -20.33 7.02 15.26
C ILE A 472 -19.11 6.81 14.38
N PHE A 473 -19.33 6.37 13.15
CA PHE A 473 -18.27 6.07 12.19
C PHE A 473 -18.50 6.86 10.92
N ALA A 474 -17.45 7.50 10.41
CA ALA A 474 -17.45 8.15 9.12
C ALA A 474 -17.52 7.12 7.99
N LEU A 475 -18.18 7.45 6.91
CA LEU A 475 -18.41 6.60 5.75
C LEU A 475 -17.51 7.04 4.59
N ASN A 476 -17.09 6.09 3.76
CA ASN A 476 -16.29 6.35 2.56
C ASN A 476 -15.17 7.37 2.83
N LYS A 477 -15.06 8.46 2.08
CA LYS A 477 -14.03 9.52 2.20
C LYS A 477 -14.41 10.65 3.15
N ASP A 478 -15.46 10.49 3.96
CA ASP A 478 -15.88 11.47 4.95
C ASP A 478 -14.96 11.46 6.18
N TYR A 479 -14.84 12.59 6.89
CA TYR A 479 -14.14 12.69 8.18
C TYR A 479 -14.82 13.66 9.13
N LEU A 480 -14.74 13.38 10.43
CA LEU A 480 -15.52 14.00 11.49
C LEU A 480 -14.75 15.16 12.11
N VAL A 481 -15.23 16.37 11.93
CA VAL A 481 -14.60 17.62 12.41
C VAL A 481 -15.51 18.31 13.40
N TYR A 482 -14.96 18.71 14.55
CA TYR A 482 -15.70 19.49 15.55
C TYR A 482 -16.11 20.86 15.02
N GLN A 483 -17.25 21.36 15.52
CA GLN A 483 -17.79 22.67 15.15
C GLN A 483 -16.81 23.82 15.42
N ASN A 484 -16.03 23.72 16.52
CA ASN A 484 -15.07 24.76 16.87
C ASN A 484 -13.91 24.76 15.85
N ASN A 485 -13.66 25.91 15.22
CA ASN A 485 -12.66 26.09 14.16
C ASN A 485 -12.85 25.12 12.97
N PHE A 486 -14.10 24.78 12.65
CA PHE A 486 -14.44 23.81 11.61
C PHE A 486 -13.70 24.04 10.29
N ASN A 487 -13.73 25.26 9.75
CA ASN A 487 -13.11 25.57 8.45
C ASN A 487 -11.58 25.37 8.47
N HIS A 488 -10.93 25.66 9.59
CA HIS A 488 -9.49 25.43 9.75
C HIS A 488 -9.16 23.94 9.70
N TYR A 489 -9.78 23.13 10.55
CA TYR A 489 -9.51 21.70 10.62
C TYR A 489 -10.03 20.93 9.40
N ALA A 490 -11.13 21.37 8.79
CA ALA A 490 -11.60 20.84 7.52
C ALA A 490 -10.56 21.01 6.41
N GLY A 491 -9.91 22.19 6.32
CA GLY A 491 -8.81 22.40 5.37
C GLY A 491 -7.54 21.65 5.74
N TYR A 492 -7.19 21.58 7.03
CA TYR A 492 -5.96 20.95 7.50
C TYR A 492 -5.92 19.44 7.26
N TYR A 493 -7.03 18.73 7.53
CA TYR A 493 -7.09 17.27 7.39
C TYR A 493 -7.54 16.78 6.01
N LYS A 494 -8.02 17.68 5.15
CA LYS A 494 -8.39 17.31 3.79
C LYS A 494 -7.22 16.66 3.07
N ASP A 495 -7.51 15.59 2.35
CA ASP A 495 -6.52 14.79 1.59
C ASP A 495 -5.46 14.08 2.45
N SER A 496 -5.62 14.03 3.79
CA SER A 496 -4.80 13.18 4.66
C SER A 496 -5.29 11.73 4.65
N PHE A 497 -4.41 10.80 5.03
CA PHE A 497 -4.78 9.40 5.23
C PHE A 497 -5.24 9.20 6.66
N GLN A 498 -6.44 8.64 6.82
CA GLN A 498 -7.09 8.45 8.11
C GLN A 498 -7.70 7.05 8.20
N HIS A 499 -7.89 6.55 9.42
CA HIS A 499 -8.44 5.23 9.71
C HIS A 499 -9.36 5.27 10.93
N GLY A 500 -10.22 4.27 11.08
CA GLY A 500 -11.18 4.16 12.19
C GLY A 500 -12.64 4.08 11.74
N GLY A 501 -12.93 4.32 10.45
CA GLY A 501 -14.27 4.37 9.87
C GLY A 501 -14.60 3.21 8.94
N ILE A 502 -15.48 3.48 7.97
CA ILE A 502 -16.02 2.49 7.05
C ILE A 502 -15.64 2.83 5.62
N SER A 503 -14.69 2.07 5.08
CA SER A 503 -14.35 2.01 3.67
C SER A 503 -13.81 0.62 3.35
N MET A 504 -13.76 0.26 2.06
CA MET A 504 -13.13 -1.00 1.63
C MET A 504 -11.66 -1.04 2.06
N GLN A 505 -10.94 0.08 1.92
CA GLN A 505 -9.53 0.20 2.25
C GLN A 505 -9.22 0.03 3.75
N GLU A 506 -10.13 0.45 4.63
CA GLU A 506 -9.97 0.33 6.09
C GLU A 506 -10.36 -1.06 6.63
N ILE A 507 -11.38 -1.70 6.01
CA ILE A 507 -12.00 -2.91 6.54
C ILE A 507 -11.49 -4.17 5.84
N MET A 508 -11.27 -4.14 4.53
CA MET A 508 -10.97 -5.32 3.71
C MET A 508 -9.47 -5.51 3.57
N LEU A 509 -8.90 -6.38 4.37
CA LEU A 509 -7.48 -6.44 4.65
C LEU A 509 -6.83 -7.74 4.17
N PRO A 510 -5.56 -7.69 3.71
CA PRO A 510 -4.87 -8.87 3.24
C PRO A 510 -4.58 -9.87 4.36
N VAL A 511 -4.70 -11.16 4.04
CA VAL A 511 -4.07 -12.26 4.74
C VAL A 511 -3.50 -13.20 3.70
N ALA A 512 -2.18 -13.32 3.63
CA ALA A 512 -1.50 -14.09 2.59
C ALA A 512 -0.46 -15.02 3.19
N CYS A 513 -0.50 -16.28 2.76
CA CYS A 513 0.47 -17.30 3.13
C CYS A 513 1.43 -17.54 1.98
N VAL A 514 2.73 -17.43 2.24
CA VAL A 514 3.79 -17.64 1.26
C VAL A 514 4.81 -18.66 1.78
N GLU A 515 5.40 -19.39 0.87
CA GLU A 515 6.49 -20.34 1.15
C GLU A 515 7.67 -20.07 0.20
N PRO A 516 8.93 -20.31 0.62
CA PRO A 516 10.10 -20.22 -0.26
C PRO A 516 9.93 -21.06 -1.53
N VAL A 517 10.52 -20.58 -2.64
CA VAL A 517 10.51 -21.26 -3.94
C VAL A 517 11.48 -22.44 -3.95
#